data_d71647c87f09c53a5ac077c2a3d06c76
#
_entry.id   d71647c87f09c53a5ac077c2a3d06c76
#
_cell.length_a   1.000
_cell.length_b   1.000
_cell.length_c   1.000
_cell.angle_alpha   90.00
_cell.angle_beta   90.00
_cell.angle_gamma   90.00
#
_symmetry.space_group_name_H-M   'P 1'
#
loop_
_entity.id
_entity.type
_entity.pdbx_description
1 polymer ?
#
loop_
_entity_poly.entity_id
_entity_poly.type
_entity_poly.pdbx_seq_one_letter_code
_entity_poly.pdbx_strand_id
1 'polypeptide(L)'
;MMEFSDELWKEYGYVTSSTYRIKVMKSLDGKTKIPSQIAKDSGIIQNHISATLKQLKEHNLIECINPEVKKGRLYRLTDKGEEIVNKIE
;
A
#
# COMPACT_ATOMS: atom_id res chain seq x y z
N MET A 1 -18.01 -18.13 -4.65
CA MET A 1 -16.62 -17.71 -4.75
C MET A 1 -16.49 -16.48 -5.64
N MET A 2 -15.82 -15.46 -5.16
CA MET A 2 -15.66 -14.24 -5.94
C MET A 2 -14.44 -14.33 -6.83
N GLU A 3 -14.65 -14.07 -8.10
CA GLU A 3 -13.53 -14.00 -9.03
C GLU A 3 -12.88 -12.62 -8.93
N PHE A 4 -11.58 -12.59 -9.16
CA PHE A 4 -10.86 -11.34 -9.28
C PHE A 4 -11.33 -10.62 -10.54
N SER A 5 -11.78 -9.39 -10.43
CA SER A 5 -12.22 -8.60 -11.57
C SER A 5 -11.04 -8.22 -12.47
N ASP A 6 -11.34 -7.81 -13.71
CA ASP A 6 -10.30 -7.33 -14.61
C ASP A 6 -9.57 -6.12 -14.01
N GLU A 7 -10.30 -5.25 -13.34
CA GLU A 7 -9.70 -4.10 -12.67
C GLU A 7 -8.73 -4.55 -11.59
N LEU A 8 -9.10 -5.54 -10.79
CA LEU A 8 -8.23 -6.06 -9.74
C LEU A 8 -6.98 -6.72 -10.32
N TRP A 9 -7.12 -7.43 -11.45
CA TRP A 9 -5.95 -8.01 -12.10
C TRP A 9 -5.00 -6.94 -12.61
N LYS A 10 -5.50 -5.83 -13.12
CA LYS A 10 -4.67 -4.70 -13.54
C LYS A 10 -3.92 -4.11 -12.35
N GLU A 11 -4.61 -3.92 -11.24
CA GLU A 11 -4.00 -3.40 -10.02
C GLU A 11 -2.97 -4.39 -9.46
N TYR A 12 -3.28 -5.67 -9.51
CA TYR A 12 -2.34 -6.72 -9.10
C TYR A 12 -1.05 -6.62 -9.91
N GLY A 13 -1.18 -6.49 -11.23
CA GLY A 13 -0.02 -6.33 -12.11
C GLY A 13 0.76 -5.06 -11.79
N TYR A 14 0.06 -3.97 -11.53
CA TYR A 14 0.70 -2.71 -11.16
C TYR A 14 1.53 -2.86 -9.89
N VAL A 15 0.96 -3.50 -8.88
CA VAL A 15 1.64 -3.70 -7.59
C VAL A 15 2.82 -4.66 -7.75
N THR A 16 2.60 -5.80 -8.40
CA THR A 16 3.64 -6.83 -8.50
C THR A 16 4.77 -6.49 -9.45
N SER A 17 4.61 -5.44 -10.25
CA SER A 17 5.68 -4.97 -11.12
C SER A 17 6.75 -4.17 -10.36
N SER A 18 6.53 -3.90 -9.09
CA SER A 18 7.48 -3.13 -8.27
C SER A 18 7.68 -3.79 -6.91
N THR A 19 8.92 -4.13 -6.62
CA THR A 19 9.29 -4.68 -5.31
C THR A 19 8.92 -3.72 -4.18
N TYR A 20 9.08 -2.43 -4.40
CA TYR A 20 8.74 -1.42 -3.39
C TYR A 20 7.24 -1.42 -3.07
N ARG A 21 6.41 -1.50 -4.10
CA ARG A 21 4.95 -1.53 -3.91
C ARG A 21 4.52 -2.76 -3.12
N ILE A 22 5.08 -3.92 -3.49
CA ILE A 22 4.80 -5.17 -2.77
C ILE A 22 5.18 -5.04 -1.30
N LYS A 23 6.39 -4.58 -1.03
CA LYS A 23 6.89 -4.48 0.35
C LYS A 23 6.08 -3.51 1.19
N VAL A 24 5.74 -2.36 0.63
CA VAL A 24 4.94 -1.36 1.35
C VAL A 24 3.56 -1.91 1.67
N MET A 25 2.90 -2.50 0.70
CA MET A 25 1.57 -3.04 0.91
C MET A 25 1.57 -4.19 1.92
N LYS A 26 2.55 -5.08 1.84
CA LYS A 26 2.67 -6.16 2.81
C LYS A 26 2.92 -5.64 4.23
N SER A 27 3.67 -4.55 4.36
CA SER A 27 3.92 -3.96 5.68
C SER A 27 2.65 -3.41 6.32
N LEU A 28 1.65 -3.10 5.49
CA LEU A 28 0.37 -2.56 5.96
C LEU A 28 -0.71 -3.62 6.11
N ASP A 29 -0.39 -4.89 5.89
CA ASP A 29 -1.38 -5.97 5.99
C ASP A 29 -1.89 -6.08 7.43
N GLY A 30 -3.18 -5.76 7.60
CA GLY A 30 -3.84 -5.77 8.90
C GLY A 30 -3.34 -4.70 9.87
N LYS A 31 -2.63 -3.67 9.38
CA LYS A 31 -2.02 -2.67 10.25
C LYS A 31 -2.17 -1.25 9.69
N THR A 32 -2.10 -0.30 10.60
CA THR A 32 -2.11 1.14 10.27
C THR A 32 -0.78 1.71 10.77
N LYS A 33 -0.05 2.39 9.88
CA LYS A 33 1.31 2.86 10.20
C LYS A 33 1.60 4.25 9.65
N ILE A 34 2.53 4.92 10.31
CA ILE A 34 3.11 6.17 9.79
C ILE A 34 4.23 5.83 8.81
N PRO A 35 4.60 6.77 7.91
CA PRO A 35 5.62 6.48 6.88
C PRO A 35 6.95 5.99 7.42
N SER A 36 7.42 6.52 8.55
CA SER A 36 8.69 6.08 9.13
C SER A 36 8.62 4.61 9.57
N GLN A 37 7.47 4.17 10.08
CA GLN A 37 7.30 2.78 10.48
C GLN A 37 7.20 1.87 9.25
N ILE A 38 6.54 2.37 8.18
CA ILE A 38 6.47 1.63 6.92
C ILE A 38 7.88 1.45 6.36
N ALA A 39 8.70 2.51 6.38
CA ALA A 39 10.08 2.45 5.90
C ALA A 39 10.88 1.41 6.67
N LYS A 40 10.77 1.44 7.99
CA LYS A 40 11.49 0.51 8.86
C LYS A 40 11.06 -0.93 8.61
N ASP A 41 9.77 -1.18 8.56
CA ASP A 41 9.25 -2.55 8.43
C ASP A 41 9.44 -3.12 7.04
N SER A 42 9.43 -2.26 6.02
CA SER A 42 9.62 -2.71 4.63
C SER A 42 11.09 -2.77 4.22
N GLY A 43 11.97 -2.13 4.98
CA GLY A 43 13.38 -2.04 4.63
C GLY A 43 13.66 -1.09 3.47
N ILE A 44 12.73 -0.18 3.19
CA ILE A 44 12.85 0.78 2.08
C ILE A 44 13.25 2.14 2.66
N ILE A 45 14.20 2.81 2.00
CA ILE A 45 14.64 4.13 2.46
C ILE A 45 13.52 5.17 2.29
N GLN A 46 13.54 6.18 3.14
CA GLN A 46 12.47 7.18 3.25
C GLN A 46 12.15 7.86 1.92
N ASN A 47 13.16 8.13 1.10
CA ASN A 47 12.95 8.80 -0.18
C ASN A 47 12.02 8.02 -1.11
N HIS A 48 12.15 6.70 -1.12
CA HIS A 48 11.31 5.85 -1.96
C HIS A 48 9.94 5.61 -1.35
N ILE A 49 9.83 5.69 -0.02
CA ILE A 49 8.56 5.50 0.67
C ILE A 49 7.54 6.57 0.22
N SER A 50 7.94 7.84 0.21
CA SER A 50 7.03 8.93 -0.15
C SER A 50 6.46 8.74 -1.56
N ALA A 51 7.31 8.41 -2.51
CA ALA A 51 6.88 8.19 -3.90
C ALA A 51 5.96 6.98 -4.00
N THR A 52 6.32 5.88 -3.31
CA THR A 52 5.52 4.66 -3.36
C THR A 52 4.15 4.85 -2.72
N LEU A 53 4.10 5.54 -1.58
CA LEU A 53 2.83 5.85 -0.92
C LEU A 53 1.92 6.67 -1.82
N LYS A 54 2.49 7.66 -2.52
CA LYS A 54 1.72 8.48 -3.43
C LYS A 54 1.13 7.64 -4.57
N GLN A 55 1.94 6.77 -5.16
CA GLN A 55 1.49 5.89 -6.23
C GLN A 55 0.35 4.98 -5.77
N LEU A 56 0.51 4.35 -4.62
CA LEU A 56 -0.51 3.43 -4.09
C LEU A 56 -1.79 4.17 -3.72
N LYS A 57 -1.66 5.37 -3.19
CA LYS A 57 -2.82 6.20 -2.85
C LYS A 57 -3.58 6.61 -4.09
N GLU A 58 -2.88 6.99 -5.16
CA GLU A 58 -3.51 7.38 -6.43
C GLU A 58 -4.30 6.22 -7.06
N HIS A 59 -3.88 4.99 -6.79
CA HIS A 59 -4.57 3.80 -7.26
C HIS A 59 -5.63 3.30 -6.27
N ASN A 60 -5.86 4.04 -5.19
CA ASN A 60 -6.84 3.67 -4.15
C ASN A 60 -6.54 2.32 -3.49
N LEU A 61 -5.26 1.98 -3.39
CA LEU A 61 -4.82 0.75 -2.73
C LEU A 61 -4.52 0.99 -1.26
N ILE A 62 -4.18 2.22 -0.90
CA ILE A 62 -4.01 2.65 0.48
C ILE A 62 -4.75 3.95 0.69
N GLU A 63 -5.01 4.28 1.95
CA GLU A 63 -5.64 5.55 2.32
C GLU A 63 -4.98 6.12 3.56
N CYS A 64 -5.00 7.45 3.66
CA CYS A 64 -4.56 8.16 4.85
C CYS A 64 -5.80 8.42 5.71
N ILE A 65 -5.79 7.95 6.95
CA ILE A 65 -6.97 8.07 7.81
C ILE A 65 -7.04 9.39 8.57
N ASN A 66 -5.95 10.18 8.54
CA ASN A 66 -5.90 11.48 9.22
C ASN A 66 -5.22 12.53 8.32
N PRO A 67 -5.80 12.83 7.14
CA PRO A 67 -5.13 13.71 6.15
C PRO A 67 -4.98 15.15 6.61
N GLU A 68 -5.68 15.54 7.66
CA GLU A 68 -5.61 16.91 8.19
C GLU A 68 -4.30 17.21 8.90
N VAL A 69 -3.55 16.17 9.33
CA VAL A 69 -2.29 16.39 10.02
C VAL A 69 -1.14 16.44 9.03
N LYS A 70 -0.08 17.22 9.36
CA LYS A 70 1.11 17.31 8.54
C LYS A 70 2.13 16.24 8.89
N LYS A 71 2.21 15.90 10.18
CA LYS A 71 3.12 14.88 10.68
C LYS A 71 2.33 13.77 11.34
N GLY A 72 2.86 12.56 11.29
CA GLY A 72 2.19 11.43 11.89
C GLY A 72 1.00 10.95 11.09
N ARG A 73 1.02 11.14 9.78
CA ARG A 73 -0.05 10.62 8.92
C ARG A 73 -0.07 9.11 8.98
N LEU A 74 -1.26 8.58 9.20
CA LEU A 74 -1.46 7.13 9.31
C LEU A 74 -2.05 6.59 8.02
N TYR A 75 -1.42 5.54 7.51
CA TYR A 75 -1.85 4.88 6.27
C TYR A 75 -2.27 3.46 6.55
N ARG A 76 -3.26 2.99 5.80
CA ARG A 76 -3.72 1.61 5.86
C ARG A 76 -4.17 1.17 4.47
N LEU A 77 -4.30 -0.14 4.29
CA LEU A 77 -4.85 -0.67 3.04
C LEU A 77 -6.33 -0.34 2.94
N THR A 78 -6.79 -0.06 1.72
CA THR A 78 -8.21 -0.03 1.41
C THR A 78 -8.70 -1.46 1.25
N ASP A 79 -10.01 -1.67 1.13
CA ASP A 79 -10.57 -2.99 0.84
C ASP A 79 -9.94 -3.57 -0.44
N LYS A 80 -9.79 -2.73 -1.46
CA LYS A 80 -9.15 -3.10 -2.71
C LYS A 80 -7.70 -3.51 -2.49
N GLY A 81 -6.96 -2.73 -1.67
CA GLY A 81 -5.58 -3.05 -1.32
C GLY A 81 -5.47 -4.38 -0.59
N GLU A 82 -6.39 -4.65 0.32
CA GLU A 82 -6.40 -5.92 1.05
C GLU A 82 -6.60 -7.11 0.11
N GLU A 83 -7.50 -6.98 -0.86
CA GLU A 83 -7.72 -8.04 -1.84
C GLU A 83 -6.46 -8.32 -2.65
N ILE A 84 -5.72 -7.26 -3.02
CA ILE A 84 -4.48 -7.40 -3.77
C ILE A 84 -3.42 -8.12 -2.92
N VAL A 85 -3.24 -7.69 -1.67
CA VAL A 85 -2.26 -8.30 -0.77
C VAL A 85 -2.57 -9.77 -0.52
N ASN A 86 -3.85 -10.10 -0.34
CA ASN A 86 -4.25 -11.48 -0.12
C ASN A 86 -3.94 -12.38 -1.31
N LYS A 87 -3.82 -11.82 -2.51
CA LYS A 87 -3.49 -12.56 -3.72
C LYS A 87 -1.98 -12.74 -3.90
N ILE A 88 -1.18 -11.86 -3.30
CA ILE A 88 0.28 -11.94 -3.36
C ILE A 88 0.76 -12.97 -2.34
N GLU A 89 1.55 -13.90 -2.80
CA GLU A 89 2.09 -14.93 -1.90
C GLU A 89 3.47 -14.61 -1.35
#